data_8b8be071d0a950aa74f280e7e5774882
#
_entry.id   8b8be071d0a950aa74f280e7e5774882
#
_cell.length_a   1.000
_cell.length_b   1.000
_cell.length_c   1.000
_cell.angle_alpha   90.00
_cell.angle_beta   90.00
_cell.angle_gamma   90.00
#
_symmetry.space_group_name_H-M   'P 1'
#
loop_
_entity.id
_entity.type
_entity.pdbx_description
1 polymer ?
#
loop_
_entity_poly.entity_id
_entity_poly.type
_entity_poly.pdbx_seq_one_letter_code
_entity_poly.pdbx_strand_id
1 'polypeptide(L)'
;WKTVRFGIEGAYPPFSWTEADGSLKGFDVDMANALCKEMQVKCKIVAQDWDGIIPSLLARKYDAIIAAMSITEERKKKVDFTGKYALIPNKFIAKKGAGLDFDNLDGQKIAVQRATTHDKYLTDNYGDKVEIVRYGSFDEAYLDLANGRVAAVLGDASALEEGVLNKAGGEAYEFVGPSLTDPKWFGEGFGIAVRKQDKDLTKKLDAAILSLREKGVYQEIAAKYFNYDVYGQ
;
A
#
# COMPACT_ATOMS: atom_id res chain seq x y z
N TRP A 1 -16.27 17.61 12.64
CA TRP A 1 -16.55 16.54 11.69
C TRP A 1 -17.71 15.69 12.17
N LYS A 2 -18.74 15.55 11.33
CA LYS A 2 -19.89 14.65 11.58
C LYS A 2 -19.76 13.37 10.74
N THR A 3 -19.13 13.48 9.59
CA THR A 3 -18.85 12.40 8.66
C THR A 3 -17.42 12.54 8.18
N VAL A 4 -16.68 11.43 8.09
CA VAL A 4 -15.38 11.36 7.44
C VAL A 4 -15.48 10.39 6.28
N ARG A 5 -15.10 10.87 5.10
CA ARG A 5 -15.06 10.07 3.89
C ARG A 5 -13.60 9.64 3.65
N PHE A 6 -13.38 8.33 3.55
CA PHE A 6 -12.08 7.76 3.27
C PHE A 6 -11.99 7.29 1.82
N GLY A 7 -10.93 7.70 1.12
CA GLY A 7 -10.54 7.12 -0.16
C GLY A 7 -9.64 5.92 0.07
N ILE A 8 -9.94 4.82 -0.59
CA ILE A 8 -9.13 3.60 -0.63
C ILE A 8 -8.94 3.14 -2.08
N GLU A 9 -7.94 2.29 -2.34
CA GLU A 9 -7.73 1.80 -3.70
C GLU A 9 -8.76 0.75 -4.12
N GLY A 10 -9.08 -0.21 -3.24
CA GLY A 10 -10.02 -1.28 -3.56
C GLY A 10 -9.49 -2.35 -4.50
N ALA A 11 -8.20 -2.36 -4.81
CA ALA A 11 -7.53 -3.30 -5.72
C ALA A 11 -6.13 -3.68 -5.20
N TYR A 12 -5.97 -3.80 -3.89
CA TYR A 12 -4.68 -4.05 -3.24
C TYR A 12 -4.82 -4.93 -1.98
N PRO A 13 -5.19 -6.22 -2.13
CA PRO A 13 -5.24 -7.13 -0.98
C PRO A 13 -3.87 -7.28 -0.31
N PRO A 14 -3.78 -7.43 1.00
CA PRO A 14 -4.86 -7.53 1.98
C PRO A 14 -5.34 -6.18 2.54
N PHE A 15 -4.84 -5.06 1.99
CA PHE A 15 -5.19 -3.71 2.47
C PHE A 15 -6.60 -3.30 2.06
N SER A 16 -6.93 -3.46 0.77
CA SER A 16 -8.28 -3.24 0.28
C SER A 16 -8.54 -4.03 -1.00
N TRP A 17 -9.74 -4.56 -1.14
CA TRP A 17 -10.20 -5.20 -2.38
C TRP A 17 -11.71 -5.07 -2.50
N THR A 18 -12.18 -5.30 -3.73
CA THR A 18 -13.60 -5.25 -4.06
C THR A 18 -14.11 -6.66 -4.27
N GLU A 19 -15.14 -7.04 -3.52
CA GLU A 19 -15.83 -8.31 -3.68
C GLU A 19 -16.70 -8.31 -4.95
N ALA A 20 -17.15 -9.49 -5.37
CA ALA A 20 -18.01 -9.64 -6.54
C ALA A 20 -19.31 -8.84 -6.45
N ASP A 21 -19.85 -8.63 -5.24
CA ASP A 21 -21.06 -7.83 -4.99
C ASP A 21 -20.78 -6.31 -4.90
N GLY A 22 -19.53 -5.90 -5.12
CA GLY A 22 -19.11 -4.50 -5.03
C GLY A 22 -18.74 -4.02 -3.62
N SER A 23 -18.90 -4.85 -2.59
CA SER A 23 -18.49 -4.49 -1.23
C SER A 23 -16.98 -4.40 -1.09
N LEU A 24 -16.53 -3.47 -0.24
CA LEU A 24 -15.11 -3.22 0.01
C LEU A 24 -14.67 -3.93 1.28
N LYS A 25 -13.55 -4.63 1.20
CA LYS A 25 -12.95 -5.42 2.30
C LYS A 25 -11.47 -5.06 2.45
N GLY A 26 -10.90 -5.43 3.58
CA GLY A 26 -9.47 -5.37 3.83
C GLY A 26 -9.08 -4.62 5.09
N PHE A 27 -7.79 -4.64 5.38
CA PHE A 27 -7.21 -4.01 6.57
C PHE A 27 -7.50 -2.51 6.62
N ASP A 28 -7.33 -1.80 5.52
CA ASP A 28 -7.57 -0.36 5.45
C ASP A 28 -9.05 -0.04 5.64
N VAL A 29 -9.94 -0.87 5.14
CA VAL A 29 -11.40 -0.71 5.31
C VAL A 29 -11.77 -0.89 6.78
N ASP A 30 -11.28 -1.94 7.42
CA ASP A 30 -11.55 -2.21 8.84
C ASP A 30 -10.95 -1.11 9.73
N MET A 31 -9.76 -0.63 9.41
CA MET A 31 -9.14 0.49 10.13
C MET A 31 -9.96 1.78 9.98
N ALA A 32 -10.41 2.11 8.78
CA ALA A 32 -11.22 3.30 8.54
C ALA A 32 -12.50 3.26 9.38
N ASN A 33 -13.20 2.13 9.39
CA ASN A 33 -14.43 1.95 10.19
C ASN A 33 -14.13 2.06 11.69
N ALA A 34 -13.07 1.46 12.18
CA ALA A 34 -12.68 1.54 13.59
C ALA A 34 -12.30 2.97 13.99
N LEU A 35 -11.59 3.70 13.13
CA LEU A 35 -11.23 5.11 13.36
C LEU A 35 -12.48 5.99 13.44
N CYS A 36 -13.44 5.81 12.54
CA CYS A 36 -14.70 6.54 12.57
C CYS A 36 -15.48 6.27 13.87
N LYS A 37 -15.54 5.01 14.28
CA LYS A 37 -16.19 4.62 15.55
C LYS A 37 -15.50 5.29 16.74
N GLU A 38 -14.19 5.27 16.78
CA GLU A 38 -13.40 5.90 17.85
C GLU A 38 -13.61 7.41 17.91
N MET A 39 -13.68 8.06 16.76
CA MET A 39 -13.92 9.49 16.66
C MET A 39 -15.40 9.88 16.80
N GLN A 40 -16.31 8.91 16.91
CA GLN A 40 -17.77 9.11 16.98
C GLN A 40 -18.31 9.89 15.79
N VAL A 41 -17.84 9.57 14.59
CA VAL A 41 -18.30 10.14 13.32
C VAL A 41 -18.87 9.06 12.41
N LYS A 42 -19.70 9.48 11.45
CA LYS A 42 -20.15 8.59 10.38
C LYS A 42 -18.99 8.31 9.43
N CYS A 43 -18.90 7.08 8.96
CA CYS A 43 -17.88 6.65 8.02
C CYS A 43 -18.47 6.45 6.63
N LYS A 44 -17.75 6.94 5.62
CA LYS A 44 -18.05 6.65 4.23
C LYS A 44 -16.76 6.26 3.54
N ILE A 45 -16.75 5.11 2.87
CA ILE A 45 -15.57 4.59 2.20
C ILE A 45 -15.81 4.64 0.70
N VAL A 46 -14.87 5.23 -0.02
CA VAL A 46 -14.95 5.49 -1.47
C VAL A 46 -13.76 4.81 -2.14
N ALA A 47 -14.02 3.92 -3.09
CA ALA A 47 -12.98 3.35 -3.92
C ALA A 47 -12.51 4.36 -4.96
N GLN A 48 -11.22 4.46 -5.14
CA GLN A 48 -10.56 5.33 -6.10
C GLN A 48 -9.31 4.62 -6.62
N ASP A 49 -9.15 4.53 -7.93
CA ASP A 49 -7.92 4.02 -8.52
C ASP A 49 -6.70 4.79 -7.97
N TRP A 50 -5.59 4.08 -7.81
CA TRP A 50 -4.34 4.67 -7.32
C TRP A 50 -3.95 5.90 -8.14
N ASP A 51 -4.04 5.79 -9.48
CA ASP A 51 -3.93 6.96 -10.35
C ASP A 51 -5.03 7.95 -10.01
N GLY A 52 -4.65 9.15 -9.61
CA GLY A 52 -5.59 10.20 -9.23
C GLY A 52 -6.07 10.21 -7.78
N ILE A 53 -5.55 9.32 -6.89
CA ILE A 53 -6.04 9.25 -5.51
C ILE A 53 -5.72 10.54 -4.71
N ILE A 54 -4.54 11.11 -4.84
CA ILE A 54 -4.19 12.39 -4.19
C ILE A 54 -4.93 13.57 -4.84
N PRO A 55 -4.95 13.74 -6.17
CA PRO A 55 -5.76 14.79 -6.79
C PRO A 55 -7.23 14.76 -6.39
N SER A 56 -7.83 13.59 -6.23
CA SER A 56 -9.22 13.46 -5.80
C SER A 56 -9.43 13.89 -4.34
N LEU A 57 -8.45 13.66 -3.46
CA LEU A 57 -8.45 14.23 -2.10
C LEU A 57 -8.46 15.76 -2.15
N LEU A 58 -7.56 16.32 -2.96
CA LEU A 58 -7.46 17.79 -3.11
C LEU A 58 -8.71 18.39 -3.73
N ALA A 59 -9.37 17.66 -4.62
CA ALA A 59 -10.67 18.03 -5.20
C ALA A 59 -11.88 17.76 -4.28
N ARG A 60 -11.64 17.36 -3.02
CA ARG A 60 -12.66 17.13 -2.00
C ARG A 60 -13.68 16.01 -2.30
N LYS A 61 -13.26 15.01 -3.08
CA LYS A 61 -14.09 13.81 -3.29
C LYS A 61 -14.21 12.97 -2.01
N TYR A 62 -13.21 13.03 -1.16
CA TYR A 62 -13.20 12.45 0.19
C TYR A 62 -12.32 13.33 1.10
N ASP A 63 -12.20 12.97 2.36
CA ASP A 63 -11.55 13.81 3.38
C ASP A 63 -10.19 13.27 3.81
N ALA A 64 -9.96 11.98 3.65
CA ALA A 64 -8.72 11.31 3.99
C ALA A 64 -8.47 10.14 3.03
N ILE A 65 -7.19 9.77 2.86
CA ILE A 65 -6.78 8.57 2.13
C ILE A 65 -6.20 7.57 3.11
N ILE A 66 -6.73 6.35 3.13
CA ILE A 66 -6.13 5.21 3.79
C ILE A 66 -5.97 4.09 2.75
N ALA A 67 -4.77 3.97 2.17
CA ALA A 67 -4.55 3.16 0.98
C ALA A 67 -3.12 2.58 0.93
N ALA A 68 -2.62 2.08 2.05
CA ALA A 68 -1.24 1.58 2.16
C ALA A 68 -0.24 2.58 1.54
N MET A 69 -0.44 3.87 1.83
CA MET A 69 0.33 4.95 1.25
C MET A 69 1.50 5.32 2.14
N SER A 70 2.71 5.11 1.65
CA SER A 70 3.93 5.46 2.37
C SER A 70 4.05 6.96 2.60
N ILE A 71 4.42 7.32 3.82
CA ILE A 71 4.71 8.70 4.22
C ILE A 71 6.05 9.10 3.60
N THR A 72 6.03 9.99 2.63
CA THR A 72 7.24 10.47 1.95
C THR A 72 7.31 11.99 1.93
N GLU A 73 8.53 12.53 1.89
CA GLU A 73 8.75 13.98 1.81
C GLU A 73 8.13 14.57 0.53
N GLU A 74 8.18 13.85 -0.58
CA GLU A 74 7.57 14.30 -1.83
C GLU A 74 6.06 14.45 -1.71
N ARG A 75 5.38 13.46 -1.12
CA ARG A 75 3.93 13.49 -0.91
C ARG A 75 3.53 14.58 0.09
N LYS A 76 4.37 14.82 1.13
CA LYS A 76 4.15 15.90 2.11
C LYS A 76 4.14 17.29 1.50
N LYS A 77 4.67 17.47 0.31
CA LYS A 77 4.56 18.75 -0.41
C LYS A 77 3.11 19.08 -0.79
N LYS A 78 2.30 18.06 -1.00
CA LYS A 78 0.90 18.21 -1.48
C LYS A 78 -0.13 17.95 -0.40
N VAL A 79 0.15 17.02 0.52
CA VAL A 79 -0.76 16.58 1.57
C VAL A 79 -0.08 16.57 2.93
N ASP A 80 -0.87 16.47 3.97
CA ASP A 80 -0.40 16.18 5.32
C ASP A 80 -0.63 14.71 5.63
N PHE A 81 0.12 14.14 6.57
CA PHE A 81 -0.02 12.74 6.99
C PHE A 81 -0.21 12.64 8.49
N THR A 82 -0.95 11.62 8.90
CA THR A 82 -0.87 11.10 10.27
C THR A 82 0.50 10.46 10.50
N GLY A 83 0.80 10.11 11.75
CA GLY A 83 1.82 9.10 12.03
C GLY A 83 1.47 7.76 11.36
N LYS A 84 2.42 6.84 11.31
CA LYS A 84 2.19 5.55 10.65
C LYS A 84 1.09 4.74 11.34
N TYR A 85 0.36 3.96 10.54
CA TYR A 85 -0.56 2.92 11.03
C TYR A 85 -0.11 1.51 10.65
N ALA A 86 0.90 1.39 9.79
CA ALA A 86 1.53 0.11 9.43
C ALA A 86 2.93 0.35 8.88
N LEU A 87 3.77 -0.68 8.96
CA LEU A 87 5.13 -0.67 8.40
C LEU A 87 5.39 -2.03 7.75
N ILE A 88 5.52 -2.04 6.43
CA ILE A 88 5.66 -3.25 5.63
C ILE A 88 6.99 -3.19 4.86
N PRO A 89 7.81 -4.25 4.87
CA PRO A 89 8.99 -4.32 4.02
C PRO A 89 8.59 -4.45 2.54
N ASN A 90 9.51 -4.07 1.66
CA ASN A 90 9.35 -4.13 0.22
C ASN A 90 10.22 -5.25 -0.33
N LYS A 91 9.68 -6.04 -1.25
CA LYS A 91 10.36 -7.21 -1.80
C LYS A 91 10.08 -7.37 -3.28
N PHE A 92 10.97 -8.11 -3.93
CA PHE A 92 10.75 -8.62 -5.27
C PHE A 92 10.16 -10.02 -5.21
N ILE A 93 9.24 -10.32 -6.11
CA ILE A 93 8.72 -11.67 -6.32
C ILE A 93 8.95 -12.11 -7.75
N ALA A 94 9.33 -13.35 -7.94
CA ALA A 94 9.58 -13.95 -9.25
C ALA A 94 9.19 -15.43 -9.25
N LYS A 95 9.16 -16.05 -10.42
CA LYS A 95 9.04 -17.50 -10.54
C LYS A 95 10.27 -18.16 -9.94
N LYS A 96 10.09 -19.30 -9.27
CA LYS A 96 11.20 -20.12 -8.79
C LYS A 96 12.11 -20.48 -9.95
N GLY A 97 13.42 -20.35 -9.73
CA GLY A 97 14.41 -20.65 -10.76
C GLY A 97 14.58 -19.56 -11.82
N ALA A 98 14.05 -18.35 -11.61
CA ALA A 98 14.20 -17.24 -12.54
C ALA A 98 15.68 -16.82 -12.74
N GLY A 99 16.54 -17.07 -11.73
CA GLY A 99 17.97 -16.81 -11.86
C GLY A 99 18.35 -15.34 -11.92
N LEU A 100 17.57 -14.46 -11.28
CA LEU A 100 17.84 -13.03 -11.25
C LEU A 100 19.08 -12.74 -10.40
N ASP A 101 20.02 -12.00 -10.99
CA ASP A 101 21.21 -11.49 -10.31
C ASP A 101 20.99 -10.02 -9.94
N PHE A 102 20.84 -9.73 -8.65
CA PHE A 102 20.58 -8.38 -8.17
C PHE A 102 21.81 -7.46 -8.22
N ASP A 103 23.00 -8.00 -8.51
CA ASP A 103 24.18 -7.21 -8.84
C ASP A 103 24.25 -6.85 -10.33
N ASN A 104 23.50 -7.55 -11.17
CA ASN A 104 23.38 -7.28 -12.60
C ASN A 104 21.98 -7.61 -13.13
N LEU A 105 21.08 -6.63 -13.08
CA LEU A 105 19.72 -6.73 -13.61
C LEU A 105 19.58 -6.22 -15.05
N ASP A 106 20.68 -5.99 -15.76
CA ASP A 106 20.68 -5.40 -17.10
C ASP A 106 19.73 -6.14 -18.04
N GLY A 107 18.84 -5.38 -18.69
CA GLY A 107 17.89 -5.92 -19.66
C GLY A 107 16.68 -6.64 -19.07
N GLN A 108 16.60 -6.79 -17.77
CA GLN A 108 15.43 -7.41 -17.12
C GLN A 108 14.23 -6.47 -17.15
N LYS A 109 13.03 -7.05 -17.28
CA LYS A 109 11.76 -6.33 -17.18
C LYS A 109 11.20 -6.50 -15.77
N ILE A 110 11.08 -5.40 -15.04
CA ILE A 110 10.59 -5.39 -13.66
C ILE A 110 9.29 -4.58 -13.60
N ALA A 111 8.25 -5.19 -13.04
CA ALA A 111 6.95 -4.56 -12.89
C ALA A 111 6.84 -3.80 -11.58
N VAL A 112 6.19 -2.65 -11.63
CA VAL A 112 5.78 -1.87 -10.46
C VAL A 112 4.41 -1.26 -10.71
N GLN A 113 3.72 -0.88 -9.65
CA GLN A 113 2.58 0.02 -9.77
C GLN A 113 3.09 1.45 -9.99
N ARG A 114 2.46 2.18 -10.91
CA ARG A 114 2.83 3.54 -11.28
C ARG A 114 2.74 4.50 -10.08
N ALA A 115 3.65 5.47 -10.02
CA ALA A 115 3.66 6.54 -9.03
C ALA A 115 3.73 6.03 -7.57
N THR A 116 4.49 4.98 -7.34
CA THR A 116 4.77 4.40 -6.02
C THR A 116 6.21 4.65 -5.61
N THR A 117 6.50 4.37 -4.34
CA THR A 117 7.88 4.34 -3.84
C THR A 117 8.72 3.28 -4.57
N HIS A 118 8.08 2.18 -4.97
CA HIS A 118 8.71 1.09 -5.74
C HIS A 118 9.17 1.58 -7.12
N ASP A 119 8.31 2.30 -7.82
CA ASP A 119 8.62 2.93 -9.11
C ASP A 119 9.82 3.87 -8.97
N LYS A 120 9.78 4.77 -7.99
CA LYS A 120 10.86 5.73 -7.75
C LYS A 120 12.17 5.03 -7.41
N TYR A 121 12.14 4.02 -6.55
CA TYR A 121 13.33 3.24 -6.19
C TYR A 121 13.99 2.60 -7.42
N LEU A 122 13.20 1.92 -8.26
CA LEU A 122 13.72 1.31 -9.48
C LEU A 122 14.26 2.35 -10.46
N THR A 123 13.52 3.44 -10.65
CA THR A 123 13.93 4.51 -11.57
C THR A 123 15.27 5.10 -11.15
N ASP A 124 15.43 5.42 -9.88
CA ASP A 124 16.62 6.11 -9.39
C ASP A 124 17.84 5.17 -9.27
N ASN A 125 17.64 3.87 -9.03
CA ASN A 125 18.73 2.93 -8.82
C ASN A 125 19.05 2.04 -10.03
N TYR A 126 18.07 1.79 -10.90
CA TYR A 126 18.21 0.84 -12.00
C TYR A 126 17.68 1.35 -13.34
N GLY A 127 17.22 2.61 -13.42
CA GLY A 127 16.48 3.13 -14.57
C GLY A 127 17.16 2.99 -15.92
N ASP A 128 18.49 3.02 -15.96
CA ASP A 128 19.29 2.86 -17.18
C ASP A 128 19.60 1.38 -17.51
N LYS A 129 19.29 0.47 -16.60
CA LYS A 129 19.69 -0.94 -16.68
C LYS A 129 18.52 -1.88 -16.89
N VAL A 130 17.38 -1.60 -16.26
CA VAL A 130 16.16 -2.42 -16.35
C VAL A 130 15.10 -1.71 -17.18
N GLU A 131 14.24 -2.50 -17.80
CA GLU A 131 12.98 -1.99 -18.36
C GLU A 131 11.93 -1.99 -17.26
N ILE A 132 11.52 -0.81 -16.80
CA ILE A 132 10.51 -0.65 -15.76
C ILE A 132 9.14 -0.66 -16.44
N VAL A 133 8.33 -1.69 -16.13
CA VAL A 133 6.98 -1.80 -16.68
C VAL A 133 5.99 -1.33 -15.60
N ARG A 134 5.29 -0.24 -15.89
CA ARG A 134 4.40 0.44 -14.96
C ARG A 134 2.95 0.09 -15.24
N TYR A 135 2.24 -0.30 -14.19
CA TYR A 135 0.83 -0.70 -14.24
C TYR A 135 -0.02 0.22 -13.38
N GLY A 136 -1.30 0.33 -13.70
CA GLY A 136 -2.26 1.05 -12.87
C GLY A 136 -2.60 0.30 -11.58
N SER A 137 -2.61 -1.04 -11.63
CA SER A 137 -2.85 -1.90 -10.48
C SER A 137 -1.90 -3.10 -10.46
N PHE A 138 -1.75 -3.72 -9.27
CA PHE A 138 -0.95 -4.93 -9.13
C PHE A 138 -1.57 -6.15 -9.83
N ASP A 139 -2.89 -6.20 -9.98
CA ASP A 139 -3.54 -7.31 -10.68
C ASP A 139 -3.00 -7.48 -12.11
N GLU A 140 -2.80 -6.38 -12.81
CA GLU A 140 -2.20 -6.37 -14.15
C GLU A 140 -0.75 -6.85 -14.12
N ALA A 141 0.03 -6.41 -13.13
CA ALA A 141 1.41 -6.83 -12.95
C ALA A 141 1.52 -8.34 -12.69
N TYR A 142 0.63 -8.89 -11.87
CA TYR A 142 0.59 -10.31 -11.57
C TYR A 142 0.26 -11.16 -12.80
N LEU A 143 -0.65 -10.70 -13.65
CA LEU A 143 -0.95 -11.37 -14.91
C LEU A 143 0.28 -11.43 -15.82
N ASP A 144 1.02 -10.35 -15.93
CA ASP A 144 2.20 -10.31 -16.78
C ASP A 144 3.37 -11.11 -16.17
N LEU A 145 3.48 -11.17 -14.84
CA LEU A 145 4.41 -12.09 -14.17
C LEU A 145 4.07 -13.55 -14.50
N ALA A 146 2.81 -13.94 -14.38
CA ALA A 146 2.35 -15.30 -14.67
C ALA A 146 2.59 -15.69 -16.14
N ASN A 147 2.42 -14.75 -17.06
CA ASN A 147 2.62 -14.97 -18.50
C ASN A 147 4.07 -14.83 -18.96
N GLY A 148 5.02 -14.55 -18.04
CA GLY A 148 6.43 -14.41 -18.37
C GLY A 148 6.80 -13.12 -19.10
N ARG A 149 5.91 -12.13 -19.11
CA ARG A 149 6.17 -10.82 -19.75
C ARG A 149 7.06 -9.91 -18.92
N VAL A 150 7.09 -10.13 -17.60
CA VAL A 150 8.02 -9.48 -16.68
C VAL A 150 8.74 -10.55 -15.86
N ALA A 151 9.97 -10.25 -15.46
CA ALA A 151 10.82 -11.18 -14.70
C ALA A 151 10.48 -11.17 -13.20
N ALA A 152 10.06 -10.03 -12.69
CA ALA A 152 9.73 -9.85 -11.28
C ALA A 152 8.75 -8.69 -11.09
N VAL A 153 8.10 -8.67 -9.92
CA VAL A 153 7.30 -7.55 -9.44
C VAL A 153 7.92 -7.05 -8.14
N LEU A 154 8.08 -5.74 -8.00
CA LEU A 154 8.49 -5.09 -6.76
C LEU A 154 7.26 -4.46 -6.09
N GLY A 155 7.05 -4.78 -4.83
CA GLY A 155 5.93 -4.27 -4.06
C GLY A 155 6.05 -4.50 -2.57
N ASP A 156 5.00 -4.17 -1.83
CA ASP A 156 4.90 -4.47 -0.41
C ASP A 156 4.82 -5.98 -0.18
N ALA A 157 5.63 -6.51 0.75
CA ALA A 157 5.75 -7.95 0.94
C ALA A 157 4.40 -8.64 1.21
N SER A 158 3.56 -8.05 2.05
CA SER A 158 2.25 -8.63 2.38
C SER A 158 1.28 -8.62 1.20
N ALA A 159 1.37 -7.62 0.31
CA ALA A 159 0.58 -7.58 -0.91
C ALA A 159 1.02 -8.67 -1.89
N LEU A 160 2.33 -8.89 -2.03
CA LEU A 160 2.87 -9.97 -2.87
C LEU A 160 2.52 -11.35 -2.33
N GLU A 161 2.53 -11.52 -1.00
CA GLU A 161 2.06 -12.76 -0.36
C GLU A 161 0.60 -13.05 -0.72
N GLU A 162 -0.28 -12.08 -0.48
CA GLU A 162 -1.72 -12.27 -0.70
C GLU A 162 -2.06 -12.36 -2.18
N GLY A 163 -1.40 -11.57 -3.03
CA GLY A 163 -1.70 -11.52 -4.46
C GLY A 163 -1.09 -12.66 -5.27
N VAL A 164 -0.02 -13.28 -4.80
CA VAL A 164 0.71 -14.32 -5.54
C VAL A 164 0.93 -15.57 -4.71
N LEU A 165 1.66 -15.49 -3.59
CA LEU A 165 2.11 -16.68 -2.85
C LEU A 165 0.97 -17.48 -2.24
N ASN A 166 -0.07 -16.82 -1.75
CA ASN A 166 -1.22 -17.44 -1.11
C ASN A 166 -2.34 -17.83 -2.09
N LYS A 167 -2.17 -17.53 -3.39
CA LYS A 167 -3.10 -17.92 -4.43
C LYS A 167 -2.82 -19.34 -4.93
N ALA A 168 -3.80 -19.94 -5.59
CA ALA A 168 -3.60 -21.21 -6.29
C ALA A 168 -2.46 -21.04 -7.31
N GLY A 169 -1.49 -21.98 -7.28
CA GLY A 169 -0.30 -21.88 -8.11
C GLY A 169 0.84 -21.02 -7.50
N GLY A 170 0.64 -20.47 -6.31
CA GLY A 170 1.62 -19.62 -5.62
C GLY A 170 2.93 -20.33 -5.29
N GLU A 171 2.91 -21.66 -5.20
CA GLU A 171 4.10 -22.49 -4.97
C GLU A 171 5.13 -22.39 -6.10
N ALA A 172 4.74 -21.87 -7.26
CA ALA A 172 5.66 -21.63 -8.38
C ALA A 172 6.48 -20.36 -8.24
N TYR A 173 6.20 -19.54 -7.22
CA TYR A 173 6.82 -18.23 -7.01
C TYR A 173 7.57 -18.18 -5.68
N GLU A 174 8.48 -17.22 -5.58
CA GLU A 174 9.25 -16.97 -4.36
C GLU A 174 9.66 -15.50 -4.28
N PHE A 175 9.91 -15.01 -3.06
CA PHE A 175 10.62 -13.77 -2.88
C PHE A 175 12.08 -13.96 -3.32
N VAL A 176 12.62 -12.97 -4.02
CA VAL A 176 14.00 -12.96 -4.52
C VAL A 176 14.67 -11.63 -4.17
N GLY A 177 16.00 -11.66 -4.10
CA GLY A 177 16.78 -10.47 -3.82
C GLY A 177 16.63 -9.92 -2.41
N PRO A 178 17.05 -8.67 -2.20
CA PRO A 178 17.06 -8.06 -0.87
C PRO A 178 15.66 -7.69 -0.38
N SER A 179 15.48 -7.68 0.94
CA SER A 179 14.36 -7.00 1.59
C SER A 179 14.72 -5.52 1.70
N LEU A 180 13.86 -4.66 1.18
CA LEU A 180 14.12 -3.23 1.04
C LEU A 180 13.31 -2.45 2.10
N THR A 181 14.02 -1.76 2.98
CA THR A 181 13.40 -1.08 4.13
C THR A 181 13.93 0.34 4.35
N ASP A 182 14.81 0.85 3.48
CA ASP A 182 15.43 2.17 3.66
C ASP A 182 14.38 3.28 3.58
N PRO A 183 14.18 4.06 4.66
CA PRO A 183 13.20 5.15 4.68
C PRO A 183 13.44 6.23 3.62
N LYS A 184 14.68 6.40 3.19
CA LYS A 184 15.02 7.33 2.10
C LYS A 184 14.20 7.04 0.84
N TRP A 185 13.98 5.76 0.53
CA TRP A 185 13.26 5.32 -0.66
C TRP A 185 11.79 5.00 -0.38
N PHE A 186 11.52 4.34 0.75
CA PHE A 186 10.22 3.73 1.03
C PHE A 186 9.40 4.45 2.10
N GLY A 187 9.94 5.56 2.66
CA GLY A 187 9.23 6.39 3.61
C GLY A 187 9.20 5.83 5.04
N GLU A 188 8.38 6.46 5.87
CA GLU A 188 8.29 6.24 7.31
C GLU A 188 7.09 5.34 7.70
N GLY A 189 6.74 4.38 6.88
CA GLY A 189 5.55 3.55 7.03
C GLY A 189 4.35 4.12 6.29
N PHE A 190 3.20 3.45 6.40
CA PHE A 190 1.95 3.90 5.80
C PHE A 190 1.25 4.88 6.73
N GLY A 191 0.82 6.01 6.20
CA GLY A 191 0.05 7.01 6.92
C GLY A 191 -1.26 7.32 6.24
N ILE A 192 -2.15 7.99 6.96
CA ILE A 192 -3.41 8.50 6.42
C ILE A 192 -3.15 9.90 5.90
N ALA A 193 -3.39 10.12 4.59
CA ALA A 193 -3.20 11.42 3.96
C ALA A 193 -4.45 12.30 4.13
N VAL A 194 -4.23 13.56 4.46
CA VAL A 194 -5.26 14.57 4.69
C VAL A 194 -4.85 15.86 3.98
N ARG A 195 -5.80 16.69 3.58
CA ARG A 195 -5.48 18.01 3.05
C ARG A 195 -4.75 18.85 4.11
N LYS A 196 -3.78 19.65 3.71
CA LYS A 196 -2.94 20.45 4.61
C LYS A 196 -3.72 21.43 5.49
N GLN A 197 -4.86 21.92 5.00
CA GLN A 197 -5.72 22.82 5.76
C GLN A 197 -6.58 22.11 6.83
N ASP A 198 -6.73 20.79 6.73
CA ASP A 198 -7.57 19.99 7.65
C ASP A 198 -6.75 19.43 8.82
N LYS A 199 -5.95 20.28 9.45
CA LYS A 199 -5.05 19.90 10.56
C LYS A 199 -5.75 19.33 11.78
N ASP A 200 -6.99 19.77 12.01
CA ASP A 200 -7.83 19.23 13.07
C ASP A 200 -8.19 17.76 12.82
N LEU A 201 -8.45 17.39 11.57
CA LEU A 201 -8.70 15.99 11.18
C LEU A 201 -7.45 15.14 11.36
N THR A 202 -6.29 15.62 10.94
CA THR A 202 -5.02 14.93 11.16
C THR A 202 -4.79 14.60 12.63
N LYS A 203 -4.99 15.59 13.52
CA LYS A 203 -4.83 15.40 14.97
C LYS A 203 -5.85 14.38 15.54
N LYS A 204 -7.09 14.44 15.09
CA LYS A 204 -8.13 13.49 15.52
C LYS A 204 -7.81 12.06 15.07
N LEU A 205 -7.32 11.90 13.85
CA LEU A 205 -6.91 10.60 13.31
C LEU A 205 -5.69 10.05 14.07
N ASP A 206 -4.69 10.88 14.35
CA ASP A 206 -3.52 10.47 15.16
C ASP A 206 -3.94 9.98 16.55
N ALA A 207 -4.80 10.74 17.22
CA ALA A 207 -5.31 10.35 18.54
C ALA A 207 -6.13 9.06 18.46
N ALA A 208 -6.92 8.87 17.41
CA ALA A 208 -7.71 7.66 17.21
C ALA A 208 -6.83 6.43 16.94
N ILE A 209 -5.79 6.55 16.12
CA ILE A 209 -4.82 5.45 15.89
C ILE A 209 -4.20 5.03 17.23
N LEU A 210 -3.73 5.98 18.02
CA LEU A 210 -3.13 5.70 19.33
C LEU A 210 -4.14 5.00 20.25
N SER A 211 -5.35 5.50 20.33
CA SER A 211 -6.41 4.93 21.17
C SER A 211 -6.76 3.49 20.77
N LEU A 212 -6.90 3.22 19.48
CA LEU A 212 -7.16 1.86 18.98
C LEU A 212 -6.03 0.89 19.33
N ARG A 213 -4.79 1.36 19.31
CA ARG A 213 -3.65 0.55 19.74
C ARG A 213 -3.64 0.28 21.25
N GLU A 214 -3.90 1.29 22.06
CA GLU A 214 -3.97 1.17 23.51
C GLU A 214 -5.10 0.25 23.98
N LYS A 215 -6.23 0.27 23.28
CA LYS A 215 -7.40 -0.58 23.57
C LYS A 215 -7.28 -2.02 23.03
N GLY A 216 -6.26 -2.33 22.24
CA GLY A 216 -6.09 -3.63 21.61
C GLY A 216 -6.94 -3.84 20.37
N VAL A 217 -7.74 -2.87 19.94
CA VAL A 217 -8.59 -2.96 18.74
C VAL A 217 -7.74 -3.06 17.48
N TYR A 218 -6.65 -2.28 17.40
CA TYR A 218 -5.70 -2.34 16.29
C TYR A 218 -5.16 -3.76 16.11
N GLN A 219 -4.72 -4.39 17.20
CA GLN A 219 -4.14 -5.73 17.19
C GLN A 219 -5.17 -6.79 16.76
N GLU A 220 -6.42 -6.67 17.19
CA GLU A 220 -7.50 -7.56 16.74
C GLU A 220 -7.77 -7.45 15.25
N ILE A 221 -7.79 -6.23 14.72
CA ILE A 221 -7.96 -6.00 13.27
C ILE A 221 -6.77 -6.55 12.50
N ALA A 222 -5.55 -6.22 12.91
CA ALA A 222 -4.32 -6.65 12.25
C ALA A 222 -4.20 -8.18 12.21
N ALA A 223 -4.60 -8.87 13.28
CA ALA A 223 -4.53 -10.33 13.37
C ALA A 223 -5.40 -11.06 12.34
N LYS A 224 -6.41 -10.41 11.78
CA LYS A 224 -7.21 -11.00 10.69
C LYS A 224 -6.44 -11.12 9.37
N TYR A 225 -5.43 -10.29 9.19
CA TYR A 225 -4.73 -10.12 7.91
C TYR A 225 -3.26 -10.49 7.96
N PHE A 226 -2.63 -10.37 9.12
CA PHE A 226 -1.20 -10.54 9.29
C PHE A 226 -0.90 -11.47 10.46
N ASN A 227 0.14 -12.29 10.33
CA ASN A 227 0.62 -13.18 11.38
C ASN A 227 1.88 -12.64 12.09
N TYR A 228 2.15 -11.33 11.93
CA TYR A 228 3.27 -10.62 12.53
C TYR A 228 2.83 -9.21 12.93
N ASP A 229 3.67 -8.52 13.71
CA ASP A 229 3.40 -7.13 14.11
C ASP A 229 3.56 -6.18 12.91
N VAL A 230 2.43 -5.83 12.29
CA VAL A 230 2.40 -4.96 11.11
C VAL A 230 2.63 -3.48 11.45
N TYR A 231 2.46 -3.09 12.70
CA TYR A 231 2.77 -1.72 13.10
C TYR A 231 4.28 -1.46 13.02
N GLY A 232 5.09 -2.45 13.36
CA GLY A 232 6.52 -2.33 13.46
C GLY A 232 6.97 -1.48 14.67
N GLN A 233 8.28 -1.31 14.81
CA GLN A 233 8.88 -0.48 15.88
C GLN A 233 9.36 0.85 15.36
#